data_fd9fd417842ae86e23c3bd82e94bf19d
#
_entry.id   fd9fd417842ae86e23c3bd82e94bf19d
#
_cell.length_a   1.000
_cell.length_b   1.000
_cell.length_c   1.000
_cell.angle_alpha   90.00
_cell.angle_beta   90.00
_cell.angle_gamma   90.00
#
_symmetry.space_group_name_H-M   'P 1'
#
loop_
_entity.id
_entity.type
_entity.pdbx_description
1 polymer ?
#
loop_
_entity_poly.entity_id
_entity_poly.type
_entity_poly.pdbx_seq_one_letter_code
_entity_poly.pdbx_strand_id
1 'polypeptide(L)'
;MAAYYWVDTVSRGGVPHSALHGGTDVDGAPIYVGRAFHEGDWIPAKVIPDKRVAYIAYGGQEIPVHKYQVLCEQTFDWVPAGDGHIPQDAVVGGRTSDGENLYIGRVHHEGANTVGKVHPSHGSCYIPFGGQELGFKDYEILVLKH
;
A
#
# COMPACT_ATOMS: atom_id res chain seq x y z
N MET A 1 13.39 19.13 2.91
CA MET A 1 13.90 17.76 3.14
C MET A 1 12.73 16.82 3.36
N ALA A 2 12.74 15.69 2.68
CA ALA A 2 11.68 14.70 2.84
C ALA A 2 11.85 13.95 4.17
N ALA A 3 10.74 13.71 4.87
CA ALA A 3 10.74 12.97 6.13
C ALA A 3 10.70 11.46 5.89
N TYR A 4 10.67 11.02 4.65
CA TYR A 4 10.63 9.61 4.26
C TYR A 4 11.24 9.44 2.87
N TYR A 5 11.48 8.20 2.49
CA TYR A 5 12.02 7.91 1.17
C TYR A 5 11.58 6.50 0.71
N TRP A 6 11.71 6.26 -0.59
CA TRP A 6 11.38 4.99 -1.21
C TRP A 6 12.68 4.30 -1.61
N VAL A 7 12.77 3.01 -1.35
CA VAL A 7 13.97 2.20 -1.65
C VAL A 7 13.62 1.11 -2.64
N ASP A 8 14.36 1.04 -3.75
CA ASP A 8 14.22 -0.04 -4.72
C ASP A 8 14.56 -1.38 -4.07
N THR A 9 13.70 -2.35 -4.24
CA THR A 9 13.82 -3.64 -3.58
C THR A 9 13.37 -4.73 -4.53
N VAL A 10 14.00 -5.90 -4.43
CA VAL A 10 13.55 -7.09 -5.12
C VAL A 10 13.18 -8.16 -4.10
N SER A 11 12.31 -9.07 -4.49
CA SER A 11 11.72 -10.04 -3.56
C SER A 11 12.75 -10.91 -2.82
N ARG A 12 13.94 -11.08 -3.37
CA ARG A 12 14.99 -11.87 -2.73
C ARG A 12 15.75 -11.13 -1.63
N GLY A 13 15.72 -9.80 -1.65
CA GLY A 13 16.57 -8.97 -0.79
C GLY A 13 16.02 -8.70 0.59
N GLY A 14 14.78 -9.09 0.86
CA GLY A 14 14.11 -8.68 2.08
C GLY A 14 13.78 -7.19 2.02
N VAL A 15 13.55 -6.58 3.17
CA VAL A 15 13.22 -5.14 3.24
C VAL A 15 14.30 -4.40 4.00
N PRO A 16 14.50 -3.08 3.70
CA PRO A 16 15.42 -2.26 4.48
C PRO A 16 15.01 -2.22 5.96
N HIS A 17 16.01 -2.01 6.82
CA HIS A 17 15.79 -1.96 8.26
C HIS A 17 14.78 -0.88 8.67
N SER A 18 14.73 0.23 7.94
CA SER A 18 13.84 1.35 8.23
C SER A 18 12.47 1.23 7.54
N ALA A 19 12.16 0.09 6.91
CA ALA A 19 10.89 -0.10 6.21
C ALA A 19 9.70 0.10 7.13
N LEU A 20 8.66 0.76 6.63
CA LEU A 20 7.46 1.02 7.41
C LEU A 20 6.58 -0.22 7.48
N HIS A 21 6.39 -0.73 8.70
CA HIS A 21 5.49 -1.84 8.97
C HIS A 21 4.05 -1.35 8.82
N GLY A 22 3.29 -1.97 7.93
CA GLY A 22 1.95 -1.50 7.60
C GLY A 22 0.82 -2.36 8.10
N GLY A 23 1.10 -3.61 8.49
CA GLY A 23 0.04 -4.49 8.95
C GLY A 23 0.50 -5.94 9.08
N THR A 24 -0.47 -6.86 9.08
CA THR A 24 -0.22 -8.30 9.20
C THR A 24 -1.16 -9.09 8.30
N ASP A 25 -0.63 -10.15 7.72
CA ASP A 25 -1.42 -11.07 6.90
C ASP A 25 -2.21 -12.04 7.82
N VAL A 26 -3.08 -12.84 7.22
CA VAL A 26 -3.94 -13.78 7.96
C VAL A 26 -3.14 -14.78 8.79
N ASP A 27 -1.95 -15.14 8.36
CA ASP A 27 -1.08 -16.09 9.04
C ASP A 27 -0.09 -15.42 10.01
N GLY A 28 -0.24 -14.11 10.23
CA GLY A 28 0.63 -13.34 11.13
C GLY A 28 1.90 -12.80 10.47
N ALA A 29 2.12 -13.04 9.19
CA ALA A 29 3.30 -12.53 8.50
C ALA A 29 3.26 -11.00 8.45
N PRO A 30 4.36 -10.29 8.77
CA PRO A 30 4.39 -8.84 8.69
C PRO A 30 4.21 -8.35 7.25
N ILE A 31 3.42 -7.27 7.12
CA ILE A 31 3.22 -6.58 5.85
C ILE A 31 3.88 -5.20 5.95
N TYR A 32 4.65 -4.84 4.93
CA TYR A 32 5.28 -3.52 4.84
C TYR A 32 4.66 -2.73 3.70
N VAL A 33 4.81 -1.42 3.77
CA VAL A 33 4.26 -0.51 2.76
C VAL A 33 5.23 -0.38 1.60
N GLY A 34 4.74 -0.66 0.39
CA GLY A 34 5.53 -0.50 -0.82
C GLY A 34 4.70 0.06 -1.96
N ARG A 35 5.32 0.14 -3.12
CA ARG A 35 4.65 0.49 -4.37
C ARG A 35 5.36 -0.18 -5.53
N ALA A 36 4.62 -0.43 -6.60
CA ALA A 36 5.18 -1.06 -7.80
C ALA A 36 4.63 -0.40 -9.05
N PHE A 37 5.44 -0.38 -10.10
CA PHE A 37 5.03 0.11 -11.40
C PHE A 37 4.42 -1.04 -12.19
N HIS A 38 3.20 -0.84 -12.70
CA HIS A 38 2.47 -1.87 -13.41
C HIS A 38 1.57 -1.23 -14.46
N GLU A 39 1.79 -1.56 -15.72
CA GLU A 39 0.98 -1.11 -16.86
C GLU A 39 0.70 0.40 -16.83
N GLY A 40 1.73 1.19 -16.59
CA GLY A 40 1.64 2.65 -16.61
C GLY A 40 1.24 3.29 -15.29
N ASP A 41 0.85 2.50 -14.30
CA ASP A 41 0.46 2.99 -12.98
C ASP A 41 1.56 2.72 -11.95
N TRP A 42 1.75 3.65 -11.02
CA TRP A 42 2.47 3.38 -9.77
C TRP A 42 1.42 3.06 -8.72
N ILE A 43 1.47 1.88 -8.13
CA ILE A 43 0.40 1.35 -7.30
C ILE A 43 0.92 0.99 -5.92
N PRO A 44 0.30 1.49 -4.82
CA PRO A 44 0.64 1.03 -3.48
C PRO A 44 0.52 -0.48 -3.39
N ALA A 45 1.51 -1.09 -2.72
CA ALA A 45 1.64 -2.54 -2.64
C ALA A 45 1.77 -2.99 -1.19
N LYS A 46 1.29 -4.21 -0.91
CA LYS A 46 1.61 -4.89 0.34
C LYS A 46 2.85 -5.74 0.11
N VAL A 47 3.87 -5.51 0.91
CA VAL A 47 5.14 -6.23 0.80
C VAL A 47 5.23 -7.24 1.92
N ILE A 48 5.42 -8.52 1.59
CA ILE A 48 5.46 -9.61 2.56
C ILE A 48 6.81 -10.30 2.48
N PRO A 49 7.83 -9.82 3.23
CA PRO A 49 9.19 -10.37 3.12
C PRO A 49 9.28 -11.86 3.42
N ASP A 50 8.49 -12.34 4.38
CA ASP A 50 8.50 -13.75 4.76
C ASP A 50 8.08 -14.65 3.59
N LYS A 51 7.32 -14.12 2.65
CA LYS A 51 6.85 -14.85 1.48
C LYS A 51 7.60 -14.47 0.21
N ARG A 52 8.57 -13.57 0.34
CA ARG A 52 9.43 -13.08 -0.78
C ARG A 52 8.62 -12.57 -1.96
N VAL A 53 7.57 -11.80 -1.67
CA VAL A 53 6.68 -11.27 -2.70
C VAL A 53 6.00 -10.01 -2.21
N ALA A 54 5.58 -9.16 -3.14
CA ALA A 54 4.64 -8.08 -2.88
C ALA A 54 3.44 -8.26 -3.80
N TYR A 55 2.31 -7.70 -3.43
CA TYR A 55 1.08 -7.79 -4.22
C TYR A 55 0.48 -6.41 -4.41
N ILE A 56 -0.06 -6.20 -5.60
CA ILE A 56 -0.86 -5.01 -5.91
C ILE A 56 -2.28 -5.44 -6.29
N ALA A 57 -3.23 -4.53 -6.11
CA ALA A 57 -4.60 -4.71 -6.57
C ALA A 57 -4.74 -4.00 -7.92
N TYR A 58 -5.10 -4.74 -8.98
CA TYR A 58 -5.20 -4.16 -10.30
C TYR A 58 -6.10 -5.02 -11.20
N GLY A 59 -7.04 -4.35 -11.90
CA GLY A 59 -7.91 -5.06 -12.85
C GLY A 59 -8.77 -6.14 -12.22
N GLY A 60 -9.19 -5.96 -10.98
CA GLY A 60 -10.00 -6.93 -10.26
C GLY A 60 -9.21 -8.07 -9.65
N GLN A 61 -7.90 -8.08 -9.77
CA GLN A 61 -7.04 -9.18 -9.34
C GLN A 61 -6.00 -8.77 -8.32
N GLU A 62 -5.53 -9.74 -7.56
CA GLU A 62 -4.34 -9.62 -6.73
C GLU A 62 -3.16 -10.08 -7.59
N ILE A 63 -2.22 -9.17 -7.86
CA ILE A 63 -1.11 -9.43 -8.78
C ILE A 63 0.21 -9.45 -8.02
N PRO A 64 0.96 -10.57 -8.09
CA PRO A 64 2.28 -10.62 -7.45
C PRO A 64 3.29 -9.81 -8.25
N VAL A 65 4.15 -9.09 -7.53
CA VAL A 65 5.23 -8.31 -8.13
C VAL A 65 6.53 -8.62 -7.41
N HIS A 66 7.64 -8.63 -8.16
CA HIS A 66 8.95 -9.01 -7.64
C HIS A 66 9.95 -7.85 -7.66
N LYS A 67 9.61 -6.75 -8.28
CA LYS A 67 10.36 -5.50 -8.22
C LYS A 67 9.44 -4.43 -7.71
N TYR A 68 9.85 -3.75 -6.66
CA TYR A 68 9.01 -2.76 -6.01
C TYR A 68 9.88 -1.79 -5.22
N GLN A 69 9.26 -0.74 -4.73
CA GLN A 69 9.91 0.20 -3.82
C GLN A 69 9.24 0.05 -2.46
N VAL A 70 10.03 0.20 -1.41
CA VAL A 70 9.56 0.10 -0.03
C VAL A 70 9.65 1.48 0.61
N LEU A 71 8.58 1.87 1.30
CA LEU A 71 8.54 3.14 2.02
C LEU A 71 9.30 3.00 3.33
N CYS A 72 10.21 3.92 3.57
CA CYS A 72 11.09 3.87 4.74
C CYS A 72 10.90 5.08 5.63
N GLU A 73 11.12 4.91 6.90
CA GLU A 73 10.98 5.79 8.04
C GLU A 73 9.66 5.55 8.78
N GLN A 74 9.58 6.09 9.99
CA GLN A 74 8.46 5.82 10.89
C GLN A 74 7.70 7.10 11.23
N THR A 75 7.68 8.09 10.33
CA THR A 75 7.08 9.40 10.59
C THR A 75 5.64 9.45 10.11
N PHE A 76 4.89 8.38 10.33
CA PHE A 76 3.55 8.23 9.77
C PHE A 76 2.55 7.80 10.83
N ASP A 77 1.30 8.16 10.59
CA ASP A 77 0.15 7.66 11.33
C ASP A 77 -0.89 7.12 10.35
N TRP A 78 -1.70 6.19 10.84
CA TRP A 78 -2.88 5.73 10.13
C TRP A 78 -4.09 6.43 10.73
N VAL A 79 -4.93 7.03 9.89
CA VAL A 79 -6.14 7.69 10.37
C VAL A 79 -7.37 7.16 9.65
N PRO A 80 -8.54 7.10 10.31
CA PRO A 80 -9.77 6.65 9.65
C PRO A 80 -10.13 7.58 8.50
N ALA A 81 -10.60 7.00 7.41
CA ALA A 81 -11.06 7.74 6.23
C ALA A 81 -12.12 6.93 5.49
N GLY A 82 -12.69 7.49 4.45
CA GLY A 82 -13.67 6.79 3.65
C GLY A 82 -14.16 7.60 2.48
N ASP A 83 -14.87 6.95 1.58
CA ASP A 83 -15.55 7.55 0.43
C ASP A 83 -14.67 8.46 -0.44
N GLY A 84 -13.35 8.17 -0.47
CA GLY A 84 -12.42 8.95 -1.27
C GLY A 84 -11.95 10.25 -0.65
N HIS A 85 -12.36 10.53 0.60
CA HIS A 85 -11.86 11.72 1.31
C HIS A 85 -10.37 11.60 1.59
N ILE A 86 -9.62 12.65 1.26
CA ILE A 86 -8.17 12.65 1.43
C ILE A 86 -7.78 13.69 2.49
N PRO A 87 -7.29 13.24 3.66
CA PRO A 87 -6.79 14.17 4.68
C PRO A 87 -5.63 15.01 4.15
N GLN A 88 -5.40 16.15 4.78
CA GLN A 88 -4.41 17.13 4.33
C GLN A 88 -3.00 16.54 4.16
N ASP A 89 -2.58 15.72 5.09
CA ASP A 89 -1.21 15.21 5.11
C ASP A 89 -1.08 13.77 4.58
N ALA A 90 -2.05 13.36 3.77
CA ALA A 90 -2.02 12.00 3.21
C ALA A 90 -0.81 11.79 2.32
N VAL A 91 -0.21 10.63 2.43
CA VAL A 91 1.00 10.28 1.68
C VAL A 91 0.62 9.77 0.30
N VAL A 92 1.14 10.43 -0.74
CA VAL A 92 0.97 9.93 -2.10
C VAL A 92 1.82 8.68 -2.25
N GLY A 93 1.16 7.56 -2.49
CA GLY A 93 1.84 6.27 -2.63
C GLY A 93 2.00 5.81 -4.06
N GLY A 94 1.35 6.50 -4.99
CA GLY A 94 1.42 6.10 -6.37
C GLY A 94 0.62 7.02 -7.26
N ARG A 95 0.39 6.58 -8.49
CA ARG A 95 -0.23 7.44 -9.49
C ARG A 95 -0.71 6.60 -10.66
N THR A 96 -1.89 6.88 -11.16
CA THR A 96 -2.39 6.20 -12.35
C THR A 96 -1.72 6.76 -13.61
N SER A 97 -1.84 6.03 -14.70
CA SER A 97 -1.25 6.46 -15.99
C SER A 97 -1.86 7.77 -16.50
N ASP A 98 -3.09 8.10 -16.09
CA ASP A 98 -3.72 9.35 -16.47
C ASP A 98 -3.51 10.48 -15.46
N GLY A 99 -2.65 10.26 -14.47
CA GLY A 99 -2.18 11.33 -13.58
C GLY A 99 -2.92 11.48 -12.25
N GLU A 100 -3.83 10.57 -11.93
CA GLU A 100 -4.52 10.63 -10.64
C GLU A 100 -3.62 10.09 -9.54
N ASN A 101 -3.49 10.82 -8.42
CA ASN A 101 -2.72 10.34 -7.27
C ASN A 101 -3.45 9.20 -6.58
N LEU A 102 -2.68 8.18 -6.21
CA LEU A 102 -3.13 7.08 -5.36
C LEU A 102 -2.49 7.23 -3.99
N TYR A 103 -3.26 6.94 -2.95
CA TYR A 103 -2.78 7.05 -1.58
C TYR A 103 -2.69 5.67 -0.95
N ILE A 104 -2.02 5.59 0.19
CA ILE A 104 -1.78 4.31 0.85
C ILE A 104 -2.88 4.09 1.86
N GLY A 105 -3.64 3.01 1.67
CA GLY A 105 -4.72 2.64 2.56
C GLY A 105 -4.44 1.35 3.30
N ARG A 106 -5.27 1.08 4.30
CA ARG A 106 -5.20 -0.14 5.09
C ARG A 106 -6.59 -0.56 5.50
N VAL A 107 -6.88 -1.85 5.38
CA VAL A 107 -8.19 -2.41 5.68
C VAL A 107 -8.03 -3.65 6.54
N HIS A 108 -8.87 -3.78 7.56
CA HIS A 108 -9.02 -5.04 8.31
C HIS A 108 -9.98 -5.94 7.56
N HIS A 109 -9.52 -7.13 7.19
CA HIS A 109 -10.35 -8.04 6.43
C HIS A 109 -9.97 -9.48 6.72
N GLU A 110 -10.92 -10.28 7.18
CA GLU A 110 -10.77 -11.72 7.42
C GLU A 110 -9.49 -12.07 8.19
N GLY A 111 -9.21 -11.34 9.25
CA GLY A 111 -8.06 -11.60 10.11
C GLY A 111 -6.76 -10.95 9.67
N ALA A 112 -6.74 -10.30 8.52
CA ALA A 112 -5.58 -9.54 8.07
C ALA A 112 -5.77 -8.06 8.35
N ASN A 113 -4.67 -7.35 8.50
CA ASN A 113 -4.63 -5.90 8.48
C ASN A 113 -3.72 -5.54 7.32
N THR A 114 -4.30 -5.24 6.17
CA THR A 114 -3.55 -5.29 4.92
C THR A 114 -3.53 -3.97 4.17
N VAL A 115 -2.42 -3.70 3.52
CA VAL A 115 -2.16 -2.47 2.78
C VAL A 115 -2.76 -2.55 1.38
N GLY A 116 -3.35 -1.44 0.93
CA GLY A 116 -3.90 -1.30 -0.40
C GLY A 116 -3.78 0.11 -0.95
N LYS A 117 -4.48 0.36 -2.04
CA LYS A 117 -4.47 1.66 -2.72
C LYS A 117 -5.78 2.39 -2.47
N VAL A 118 -5.71 3.65 -2.08
CA VAL A 118 -6.88 4.54 -2.03
C VAL A 118 -6.96 5.25 -3.37
N HIS A 119 -8.08 5.06 -4.05
CA HIS A 119 -8.34 5.61 -5.37
C HIS A 119 -9.46 6.66 -5.24
N PRO A 120 -9.10 7.95 -5.10
CA PRO A 120 -10.08 8.96 -4.72
C PRO A 120 -11.28 9.06 -5.66
N SER A 121 -11.07 9.01 -6.96
CA SER A 121 -12.17 9.13 -7.92
C SER A 121 -13.13 7.94 -7.88
N HIS A 122 -12.68 6.80 -7.34
CA HIS A 122 -13.54 5.64 -7.12
C HIS A 122 -14.17 5.64 -5.73
N GLY A 123 -13.74 6.54 -4.86
CA GLY A 123 -14.25 6.60 -3.48
C GLY A 123 -13.94 5.37 -2.65
N SER A 124 -12.87 4.66 -2.97
CA SER A 124 -12.61 3.33 -2.38
C SER A 124 -11.14 3.10 -2.12
N CYS A 125 -10.89 2.20 -1.17
CA CYS A 125 -9.58 1.57 -1.01
C CYS A 125 -9.69 0.15 -1.54
N TYR A 126 -8.78 -0.22 -2.43
CA TYR A 126 -8.71 -1.57 -2.98
C TYR A 126 -7.53 -2.30 -2.37
N ILE A 127 -7.79 -3.50 -1.85
CA ILE A 127 -6.74 -4.36 -1.33
C ILE A 127 -6.55 -5.58 -2.23
N PRO A 128 -5.29 -6.04 -2.41
CA PRO A 128 -5.05 -7.33 -3.05
C PRO A 128 -5.25 -8.42 -1.99
N PHE A 129 -6.19 -9.33 -2.23
CA PHE A 129 -6.52 -10.32 -1.22
C PHE A 129 -7.19 -11.53 -1.86
N GLY A 130 -6.66 -12.74 -1.56
CA GLY A 130 -7.27 -13.97 -2.06
C GLY A 130 -7.32 -14.08 -3.57
N GLY A 131 -6.35 -13.51 -4.27
CA GLY A 131 -6.28 -13.52 -5.72
C GLY A 131 -7.11 -12.42 -6.39
N GLN A 132 -7.81 -11.61 -5.61
CA GLN A 132 -8.76 -10.61 -6.12
C GLN A 132 -8.38 -9.20 -5.69
N GLU A 133 -8.95 -8.23 -6.37
CA GLU A 133 -8.93 -6.83 -5.98
C GLU A 133 -10.27 -6.55 -5.30
N LEU A 134 -10.24 -6.26 -3.99
CA LEU A 134 -11.44 -6.04 -3.19
C LEU A 134 -11.53 -4.58 -2.79
N GLY A 135 -12.70 -3.96 -3.00
CA GLY A 135 -12.93 -2.54 -2.73
C GLY A 135 -13.70 -2.32 -1.43
N PHE A 136 -13.28 -1.30 -0.68
CA PHE A 136 -13.88 -0.93 0.60
C PHE A 136 -14.10 0.57 0.65
N LYS A 137 -15.24 0.98 1.22
CA LYS A 137 -15.58 2.40 1.37
C LYS A 137 -15.05 2.99 2.67
N ASP A 138 -14.80 2.15 3.67
CA ASP A 138 -14.22 2.55 4.96
C ASP A 138 -12.84 1.93 5.09
N TYR A 139 -11.86 2.72 5.47
CA TYR A 139 -10.47 2.29 5.52
C TYR A 139 -9.67 3.25 6.40
N GLU A 140 -8.41 2.92 6.63
CA GLU A 140 -7.44 3.84 7.19
C GLU A 140 -6.56 4.36 6.07
N ILE A 141 -6.10 5.59 6.17
CA ILE A 141 -5.20 6.19 5.20
C ILE A 141 -3.93 6.65 5.90
N LEU A 142 -2.80 6.50 5.22
CA LEU A 142 -1.51 6.87 5.77
C LEU A 142 -1.30 8.38 5.65
N VAL A 143 -0.94 9.01 6.76
CA VAL A 143 -0.65 10.44 6.79
C VAL A 143 0.73 10.69 7.38
N LEU A 144 1.34 11.80 6.99
CA LEU A 144 2.61 12.22 7.56
C LEU A 144 2.36 12.78 8.96
N LYS A 145 3.15 12.30 9.91
CA LYS A 145 3.05 12.73 11.30
C LYS A 145 3.79 14.06 11.50
N HIS A 146 3.21 14.93 12.26
CA HIS A 146 3.82 16.23 12.62
C HIS A 146 4.27 16.30 14.05
#